data_9d3804519fd0d7eaf759c9526044e432
#
_entry.id   9d3804519fd0d7eaf759c9526044e432
#
_cell.length_a   1.000
_cell.length_b   1.000
_cell.length_c   1.000
_cell.angle_alpha   90.00
_cell.angle_beta   90.00
_cell.angle_gamma   90.00
#
_symmetry.space_group_name_H-M   'P 1'
#
loop_
_entity.id
_entity.type
_entity.pdbx_description
1 polymer ?
#
loop_
_entity_poly.entity_id
_entity_poly.type
_entity_poly.pdbx_seq_one_letter_code
_entity_poly.pdbx_strand_id
1 'polypeptide(L)'
;MAKNVLAESFSELLNNATTAVLDIHAGYGNLTIDGLTGGEPVLAAGVLQYLEKQGPPARTLVTSSGQATLTLKGSGAGRPWFRLPWAACNGATEWQIHVNPAVSSYIAAHSEGGNVVLNLAGMAVARVSADTDGGNVDVVLPEDAADLSVTAVTGAGNATVEIGSSTSGSNIVNASSGVGNVVVLVPSGMAARIHTTTGLGKAIMDPRFSKTGDNTYQSPDYDGAANRVEITANSGAGNVSVNTK
;
A
#
# COMPACT_ATOMS: atom_id res chain seq x y z
N MET A 1 -31.13 -7.75 12.02
CA MET A 1 -30.68 -9.04 11.48
C MET A 1 -29.17 -9.07 11.57
N ALA A 2 -28.60 -10.08 12.22
CA ALA A 2 -27.16 -10.27 12.27
C ALA A 2 -26.63 -10.42 10.82
N LYS A 3 -25.55 -9.72 10.49
CA LYS A 3 -24.87 -9.90 9.22
C LYS A 3 -23.97 -11.11 9.37
N ASN A 4 -24.23 -12.15 8.58
CA ASN A 4 -23.43 -13.37 8.60
C ASN A 4 -22.17 -13.12 7.77
N VAL A 5 -21.00 -13.19 8.41
CA VAL A 5 -19.69 -13.09 7.76
C VAL A 5 -19.21 -14.52 7.49
N LEU A 6 -18.90 -14.81 6.26
CA LEU A 6 -18.31 -16.06 5.80
C LEU A 6 -16.84 -15.83 5.46
N ALA A 7 -16.07 -16.91 5.45
CA ALA A 7 -14.65 -16.89 5.10
C ALA A 7 -14.36 -17.97 4.05
N GLU A 8 -13.58 -17.63 3.04
CA GLU A 8 -13.08 -18.52 2.01
C GLU A 8 -11.55 -18.49 2.02
N SER A 9 -10.93 -19.66 2.12
CA SER A 9 -9.48 -19.80 1.93
C SER A 9 -9.17 -20.04 0.46
N PHE A 10 -8.06 -19.46 -0.01
CA PHE A 10 -7.60 -19.68 -1.38
C PHE A 10 -6.08 -19.93 -1.42
N SER A 11 -5.65 -20.59 -2.47
CA SER A 11 -4.24 -20.77 -2.81
C SER A 11 -4.12 -20.83 -4.34
N GLU A 12 -3.31 -19.95 -4.90
CA GLU A 12 -3.04 -19.87 -6.34
C GLU A 12 -1.61 -20.28 -6.63
N LEU A 13 -1.42 -21.16 -7.59
CA LEU A 13 -0.10 -21.66 -7.96
C LEU A 13 0.68 -20.63 -8.79
N LEU A 14 1.99 -20.63 -8.62
CA LEU A 14 2.90 -19.74 -9.35
C LEU A 14 2.96 -20.03 -10.87
N ASN A 15 2.72 -21.31 -11.28
CA ASN A 15 2.71 -21.72 -12.67
C ASN A 15 3.95 -21.28 -13.48
N ASN A 16 5.13 -21.36 -12.87
CA ASN A 16 6.43 -20.92 -13.44
C ASN A 16 6.49 -19.43 -13.80
N ALA A 17 5.63 -18.60 -13.26
CA ALA A 17 5.74 -17.15 -13.44
C ALA A 17 6.97 -16.61 -12.69
N THR A 18 7.68 -15.68 -13.31
CA THR A 18 8.84 -14.98 -12.73
C THR A 18 8.47 -13.57 -12.24
N THR A 19 7.35 -13.06 -12.71
CA THR A 19 6.78 -11.77 -12.29
C THR A 19 5.30 -11.90 -11.99
N ALA A 20 4.77 -11.03 -11.13
CA ALA A 20 3.37 -11.02 -10.76
C ALA A 20 2.75 -9.63 -10.78
N VAL A 21 1.48 -9.56 -11.14
CA VAL A 21 0.59 -8.42 -10.93
C VAL A 21 -0.53 -8.87 -10.01
N LEU A 22 -0.68 -8.19 -8.89
CA LEU A 22 -1.72 -8.43 -7.91
C LEU A 22 -2.67 -7.23 -7.91
N ASP A 23 -3.90 -7.42 -8.38
CA ASP A 23 -4.95 -6.41 -8.46
C ASP A 23 -6.07 -6.80 -7.47
N ILE A 24 -6.06 -6.15 -6.30
CA ILE A 24 -6.84 -6.56 -5.13
C ILE A 24 -7.79 -5.44 -4.72
N HIS A 25 -9.09 -5.69 -4.82
CA HIS A 25 -10.16 -4.79 -4.43
C HIS A 25 -11.02 -5.46 -3.34
N ALA A 26 -10.74 -5.15 -2.08
CA ALA A 26 -11.42 -5.78 -0.94
C ALA A 26 -12.87 -5.30 -0.70
N GLY A 27 -13.27 -4.17 -1.33
CA GLY A 27 -14.53 -3.53 -1.03
C GLY A 27 -14.52 -2.90 0.38
N TYR A 28 -15.58 -3.08 1.16
CA TYR A 28 -15.68 -2.54 2.53
C TYR A 28 -15.06 -3.53 3.52
N GLY A 29 -13.80 -3.34 3.91
CA GLY A 29 -13.11 -4.19 4.87
C GLY A 29 -11.63 -3.90 4.96
N ASN A 30 -10.99 -4.49 5.97
CA ASN A 30 -9.54 -4.39 6.12
C ASN A 30 -8.86 -5.33 5.13
N LEU A 31 -7.74 -4.88 4.59
CA LEU A 31 -6.90 -5.63 3.67
C LEU A 31 -5.47 -5.67 4.24
N THR A 32 -4.97 -6.86 4.46
CA THR A 32 -3.58 -7.09 4.87
C THR A 32 -2.88 -7.94 3.81
N ILE A 33 -1.70 -7.50 3.38
CA ILE A 33 -0.83 -8.22 2.44
C ILE A 33 0.56 -8.32 3.04
N ASP A 34 1.12 -9.53 3.06
CA ASP A 34 2.49 -9.81 3.52
C ASP A 34 3.14 -10.95 2.72
N GLY A 35 4.35 -11.35 3.10
CA GLY A 35 5.09 -12.44 2.46
C GLY A 35 4.64 -13.82 2.93
N LEU A 36 4.49 -14.77 1.99
CA LEU A 36 4.32 -16.19 2.29
C LEU A 36 5.52 -16.72 3.10
N THR A 37 5.21 -17.51 4.12
CA THR A 37 6.21 -18.29 4.85
C THR A 37 6.25 -19.71 4.29
N GLY A 38 7.37 -20.09 3.63
CA GLY A 38 7.55 -21.41 3.04
C GLY A 38 7.96 -21.37 1.57
N GLY A 39 8.60 -22.43 1.08
CA GLY A 39 9.11 -22.57 -0.29
C GLY A 39 8.14 -23.20 -1.28
N GLU A 40 6.85 -23.11 -1.06
CA GLU A 40 5.80 -23.68 -1.90
C GLU A 40 5.74 -23.01 -3.29
N PRO A 41 5.39 -23.72 -4.37
CA PRO A 41 5.21 -23.13 -5.69
C PRO A 41 3.88 -22.35 -5.80
N VAL A 42 3.55 -21.63 -4.74
CA VAL A 42 2.35 -20.81 -4.58
C VAL A 42 2.67 -19.38 -4.91
N LEU A 43 1.86 -18.73 -5.73
CA LEU A 43 1.93 -17.29 -6.01
C LEU A 43 1.37 -16.48 -4.84
N ALA A 44 0.16 -16.83 -4.43
CA ALA A 44 -0.53 -16.18 -3.32
C ALA A 44 -1.52 -17.13 -2.66
N ALA A 45 -1.66 -17.00 -1.35
CA ALA A 45 -2.65 -17.72 -0.55
C ALA A 45 -3.24 -16.81 0.51
N GLY A 46 -4.39 -17.18 1.07
CA GLY A 46 -4.97 -16.36 2.12
C GLY A 46 -6.40 -16.71 2.48
N VAL A 47 -7.02 -15.81 3.25
CA VAL A 47 -8.40 -15.90 3.69
C VAL A 47 -9.15 -14.63 3.32
N LEU A 48 -10.27 -14.77 2.63
CA LEU A 48 -11.13 -13.68 2.21
C LEU A 48 -12.47 -13.79 2.95
N GLN A 49 -12.74 -12.84 3.84
CA GLN A 49 -14.04 -12.74 4.50
C GLN A 49 -15.00 -11.91 3.63
N TYR A 50 -16.26 -12.31 3.63
CA TYR A 50 -17.31 -11.63 2.88
C TYR A 50 -18.66 -11.75 3.59
N LEU A 51 -19.55 -10.84 3.31
CA LEU A 51 -20.92 -10.92 3.81
C LEU A 51 -21.72 -11.91 2.96
N GLU A 52 -22.39 -12.87 3.59
CA GLU A 52 -23.19 -13.90 2.92
C GLU A 52 -24.13 -13.33 1.84
N LYS A 53 -24.76 -12.20 2.11
CA LYS A 53 -25.64 -11.50 1.17
C LYS A 53 -24.96 -10.92 -0.06
N GLN A 54 -23.65 -10.70 0.01
CA GLN A 54 -22.85 -10.17 -1.10
C GLN A 54 -22.33 -11.29 -2.00
N GLY A 55 -22.26 -12.50 -1.46
CA GLY A 55 -21.62 -13.64 -2.12
C GLY A 55 -20.09 -13.63 -2.04
N PRO A 56 -19.44 -14.72 -2.49
CA PRO A 56 -17.99 -14.84 -2.45
C PRO A 56 -17.30 -13.83 -3.36
N PRO A 57 -16.06 -13.43 -3.04
CA PRO A 57 -15.24 -12.59 -3.91
C PRO A 57 -14.97 -13.26 -5.26
N ALA A 58 -14.93 -12.44 -6.32
CA ALA A 58 -14.48 -12.93 -7.62
C ALA A 58 -12.95 -13.07 -7.62
N ARG A 59 -12.46 -14.20 -8.15
CA ARG A 59 -11.03 -14.52 -8.24
C ARG A 59 -10.68 -14.96 -9.65
N THR A 60 -9.61 -14.41 -10.20
CA THR A 60 -9.11 -14.77 -11.54
C THR A 60 -7.59 -14.76 -11.52
N LEU A 61 -6.99 -15.86 -11.97
CA LEU A 61 -5.55 -15.98 -12.23
C LEU A 61 -5.34 -16.21 -13.73
N VAL A 62 -4.51 -15.37 -14.34
CA VAL A 62 -4.08 -15.51 -15.73
C VAL A 62 -2.56 -15.51 -15.76
N THR A 63 -1.99 -16.54 -16.39
CA THR A 63 -0.52 -16.62 -16.58
C THR A 63 -0.22 -16.54 -18.07
N SER A 64 0.61 -15.60 -18.46
CA SER A 64 1.02 -15.39 -19.86
C SER A 64 2.45 -14.87 -19.92
N SER A 65 3.27 -15.43 -20.78
CA SER A 65 4.65 -14.97 -21.03
C SER A 65 5.51 -14.82 -19.77
N GLY A 66 5.35 -15.73 -18.79
CA GLY A 66 6.10 -15.68 -17.53
C GLY A 66 5.60 -14.66 -16.50
N GLN A 67 4.49 -14.00 -16.76
CA GLN A 67 3.81 -13.12 -15.82
C GLN A 67 2.49 -13.75 -15.35
N ALA A 68 2.26 -13.77 -14.04
CA ALA A 68 0.98 -14.10 -13.44
C ALA A 68 0.21 -12.83 -13.08
N THR A 69 -1.06 -12.76 -13.43
CA THR A 69 -1.97 -11.67 -13.01
C THR A 69 -3.07 -12.27 -12.15
N LEU A 70 -3.05 -11.97 -10.88
CA LEU A 70 -4.08 -12.35 -9.91
C LEU A 70 -5.00 -11.16 -9.64
N THR A 71 -6.27 -11.30 -9.96
CA THR A 71 -7.30 -10.31 -9.65
C THR A 71 -8.26 -10.87 -8.60
N LEU A 72 -8.40 -10.15 -7.48
CA LEU A 72 -9.36 -10.44 -6.42
C LEU A 72 -10.32 -9.26 -6.26
N LYS A 73 -11.62 -9.50 -6.39
CA LYS A 73 -12.64 -8.44 -6.27
C LYS A 73 -13.75 -8.83 -5.32
N GLY A 74 -13.95 -8.03 -4.27
CA GLY A 74 -15.06 -8.17 -3.35
C GLY A 74 -16.40 -7.92 -4.03
N SER A 75 -17.40 -8.71 -3.68
CA SER A 75 -18.76 -8.56 -4.19
C SER A 75 -19.39 -7.30 -3.62
N GLY A 76 -19.35 -6.21 -4.32
CA GLY A 76 -19.88 -4.91 -3.88
C GLY A 76 -18.96 -3.75 -4.25
N ALA A 77 -17.72 -4.05 -4.67
CA ALA A 77 -16.80 -3.08 -5.24
C ALA A 77 -17.44 -2.34 -6.43
N GLY A 78 -17.37 -1.02 -6.45
CA GLY A 78 -17.90 -0.20 -7.53
C GLY A 78 -19.40 0.12 -7.47
N ARG A 79 -20.08 -0.10 -6.36
CA ARG A 79 -21.46 0.38 -6.18
C ARG A 79 -21.49 1.88 -5.88
N PRO A 80 -22.43 2.65 -6.46
CA PRO A 80 -22.47 4.11 -6.32
C PRO A 80 -22.55 4.56 -4.85
N TRP A 81 -21.76 5.54 -4.46
CA TRP A 81 -21.52 6.13 -3.13
C TRP A 81 -22.75 6.76 -2.43
N PHE A 82 -23.87 6.92 -3.11
CA PHE A 82 -25.09 7.53 -2.54
C PHE A 82 -25.96 6.58 -1.68
N ARG A 83 -25.49 5.39 -1.36
CA ARG A 83 -26.06 4.61 -0.25
C ARG A 83 -25.45 5.11 1.05
N LEU A 84 -26.33 5.68 1.88
CA LEU A 84 -26.07 6.27 3.19
C LEU A 84 -24.87 5.65 3.93
N PRO A 85 -23.80 6.42 4.23
CA PRO A 85 -22.54 5.91 4.77
C PRO A 85 -22.68 5.07 6.05
N TRP A 86 -23.66 5.38 6.91
CA TRP A 86 -23.89 4.65 8.17
C TRP A 86 -24.53 3.27 8.00
N ALA A 87 -25.03 2.93 6.85
CA ALA A 87 -25.60 1.59 6.60
C ALA A 87 -24.54 0.55 6.18
N ALA A 88 -23.36 0.99 5.78
CA ALA A 88 -22.27 0.14 5.30
C ALA A 88 -21.30 -0.33 6.41
N CYS A 89 -21.16 0.45 7.49
CA CYS A 89 -20.10 0.29 8.48
C CYS A 89 -20.28 -0.82 9.54
N ASN A 90 -21.33 -1.65 9.46
CA ASN A 90 -21.55 -2.70 10.44
C ASN A 90 -21.21 -4.10 9.89
N GLY A 91 -19.95 -4.45 9.91
CA GLY A 91 -19.43 -5.75 9.51
C GLY A 91 -18.16 -5.56 8.70
N ALA A 92 -17.07 -5.17 9.36
CA ALA A 92 -15.76 -5.15 8.72
C ALA A 92 -15.43 -6.58 8.31
N THR A 93 -15.26 -6.82 7.02
CA THR A 93 -14.66 -8.04 6.50
C THR A 93 -13.15 -7.87 6.58
N GLU A 94 -12.44 -8.97 6.67
CA GLU A 94 -10.98 -8.97 6.72
C GLU A 94 -10.43 -9.88 5.60
N TRP A 95 -9.51 -9.34 4.83
CA TRP A 95 -8.77 -10.07 3.83
C TRP A 95 -7.31 -10.15 4.25
N GLN A 96 -6.83 -11.38 4.37
CA GLN A 96 -5.43 -11.68 4.69
C GLN A 96 -4.85 -12.42 3.50
N ILE A 97 -3.84 -11.83 2.86
CA ILE A 97 -3.25 -12.34 1.63
C ILE A 97 -1.74 -12.43 1.83
N HIS A 98 -1.21 -13.61 1.60
CA HIS A 98 0.21 -13.90 1.69
C HIS A 98 0.74 -14.15 0.27
N VAL A 99 1.78 -13.43 -0.14
CA VAL A 99 2.32 -13.43 -1.50
C VAL A 99 3.72 -14.02 -1.51
N ASN A 100 4.07 -14.74 -2.57
CA ASN A 100 5.40 -15.32 -2.72
C ASN A 100 6.47 -14.24 -2.73
N PRO A 101 7.37 -14.21 -1.73
CA PRO A 101 8.34 -13.14 -1.59
C PRO A 101 9.44 -13.13 -2.66
N ALA A 102 9.67 -14.27 -3.33
CA ALA A 102 10.73 -14.40 -4.34
C ALA A 102 10.31 -13.93 -5.74
N VAL A 103 9.02 -13.64 -5.94
CA VAL A 103 8.48 -13.23 -7.24
C VAL A 103 8.40 -11.71 -7.31
N SER A 104 9.08 -11.12 -8.30
CA SER A 104 9.00 -9.66 -8.50
C SER A 104 7.57 -9.23 -8.78
N SER A 105 6.99 -8.47 -7.86
CA SER A 105 5.56 -8.17 -7.85
C SER A 105 5.27 -6.68 -8.08
N TYR A 106 4.18 -6.42 -8.81
CA TYR A 106 3.44 -5.18 -8.78
C TYR A 106 2.16 -5.40 -7.97
N ILE A 107 1.97 -4.62 -6.91
CA ILE A 107 0.84 -4.77 -5.98
C ILE A 107 -0.05 -3.53 -6.06
N ALA A 108 -1.30 -3.72 -6.47
CA ALA A 108 -2.38 -2.75 -6.36
C ALA A 108 -3.40 -3.26 -5.34
N ALA A 109 -3.56 -2.52 -4.25
CA ALA A 109 -4.39 -2.88 -3.10
C ALA A 109 -5.37 -1.75 -2.78
N HIS A 110 -6.66 -2.01 -2.96
CA HIS A 110 -7.73 -1.04 -2.77
C HIS A 110 -8.76 -1.52 -1.75
N SER A 111 -9.22 -0.61 -0.88
CA SER A 111 -10.40 -0.79 -0.03
C SER A 111 -11.34 0.41 -0.17
N GLU A 112 -12.65 0.19 -0.31
CA GLU A 112 -13.65 1.27 -0.28
C GLU A 112 -13.88 1.84 1.14
N GLY A 113 -13.52 1.06 2.18
CA GLY A 113 -13.68 1.51 3.56
C GLY A 113 -13.15 0.49 4.55
N GLY A 114 -11.96 0.70 5.00
CA GLY A 114 -11.19 -0.13 5.91
C GLY A 114 -9.71 0.19 5.78
N ASN A 115 -8.90 -0.39 6.63
CA ASN A 115 -7.47 -0.18 6.59
C ASN A 115 -6.83 -1.04 5.51
N VAL A 116 -5.80 -0.50 4.86
CA VAL A 116 -4.91 -1.24 3.95
C VAL A 116 -3.54 -1.31 4.60
N VAL A 117 -3.08 -2.51 4.91
CA VAL A 117 -1.79 -2.76 5.57
C VAL A 117 -0.94 -3.65 4.67
N LEU A 118 0.17 -3.12 4.20
CA LEU A 118 1.13 -3.85 3.37
C LEU A 118 2.44 -4.01 4.12
N ASN A 119 2.78 -5.23 4.54
CA ASN A 119 4.08 -5.57 5.08
C ASN A 119 4.91 -6.30 4.03
N LEU A 120 5.69 -5.55 3.28
CA LEU A 120 6.45 -6.04 2.13
C LEU A 120 7.93 -6.31 2.46
N ALA A 121 8.30 -6.26 3.74
CA ALA A 121 9.65 -6.59 4.19
C ALA A 121 10.05 -7.99 3.67
N GLY A 122 11.24 -8.10 3.07
CA GLY A 122 11.73 -9.37 2.51
C GLY A 122 11.06 -9.83 1.21
N MET A 123 10.22 -9.00 0.59
CA MET A 123 9.57 -9.32 -0.69
C MET A 123 10.25 -8.62 -1.87
N ALA A 124 10.28 -9.30 -3.02
CA ALA A 124 10.69 -8.67 -4.28
C ALA A 124 9.51 -7.86 -4.85
N VAL A 125 9.57 -6.53 -4.72
CA VAL A 125 8.50 -5.64 -5.19
C VAL A 125 9.09 -4.52 -6.05
N ALA A 126 8.49 -4.29 -7.22
CA ALA A 126 8.89 -3.22 -8.13
C ALA A 126 7.96 -2.00 -8.05
N ARG A 127 6.68 -2.20 -7.77
CA ARG A 127 5.70 -1.13 -7.66
C ARG A 127 4.62 -1.45 -6.64
N VAL A 128 4.19 -0.42 -5.91
CA VAL A 128 3.11 -0.50 -4.93
C VAL A 128 2.11 0.62 -5.16
N SER A 129 0.83 0.27 -5.21
CA SER A 129 -0.27 1.22 -5.10
C SER A 129 -1.22 0.73 -4.01
N ALA A 130 -1.32 1.46 -2.93
CA ALA A 130 -2.19 1.16 -1.80
C ALA A 130 -3.15 2.32 -1.56
N ASP A 131 -4.44 2.07 -1.62
CA ASP A 131 -5.41 3.13 -1.42
C ASP A 131 -6.68 2.68 -0.71
N THR A 132 -7.29 3.63 0.01
CA THR A 132 -8.61 3.46 0.65
C THR A 132 -9.39 4.76 0.63
N ASP A 133 -10.72 4.67 0.46
CA ASP A 133 -11.57 5.85 0.58
C ASP A 133 -11.74 6.29 2.05
N GLY A 134 -11.76 5.33 2.98
CA GLY A 134 -11.90 5.60 4.42
C GLY A 134 -11.22 4.55 5.28
N GLY A 135 -10.17 4.93 5.96
CA GLY A 135 -9.32 4.08 6.79
C GLY A 135 -7.86 4.50 6.65
N ASN A 136 -6.98 3.81 7.31
CA ASN A 136 -5.54 4.07 7.22
C ASN A 136 -4.90 3.26 6.08
N VAL A 137 -3.83 3.80 5.53
CA VAL A 137 -2.92 3.09 4.64
C VAL A 137 -1.55 3.03 5.31
N ASP A 138 -1.09 1.82 5.61
CA ASP A 138 0.20 1.57 6.25
C ASP A 138 1.04 0.65 5.35
N VAL A 139 2.18 1.13 4.89
CA VAL A 139 3.06 0.41 3.96
C VAL A 139 4.47 0.34 4.52
N VAL A 140 4.94 -0.88 4.78
CA VAL A 140 6.34 -1.19 5.07
C VAL A 140 6.98 -1.74 3.80
N LEU A 141 7.95 -1.02 3.26
CA LEU A 141 8.60 -1.36 1.99
C LEU A 141 9.73 -2.39 2.17
N PRO A 142 10.09 -3.11 1.10
CA PRO A 142 11.22 -4.04 1.13
C PRO A 142 12.52 -3.39 1.61
N GLU A 143 13.32 -4.17 2.34
CA GLU A 143 14.58 -3.68 2.89
C GLU A 143 15.63 -3.37 1.81
N ASP A 144 15.64 -4.13 0.72
CA ASP A 144 16.67 -4.11 -0.35
C ASP A 144 16.11 -3.82 -1.75
N ALA A 145 14.97 -3.10 -1.83
CA ALA A 145 14.39 -2.73 -3.10
C ALA A 145 15.27 -1.77 -3.92
N ALA A 146 15.13 -1.80 -5.24
CA ALA A 146 15.79 -0.88 -6.16
C ALA A 146 14.77 -0.24 -7.11
N ASP A 147 14.92 1.06 -7.37
CA ASP A 147 14.11 1.83 -8.31
C ASP A 147 12.59 1.68 -8.06
N LEU A 148 12.21 1.65 -6.79
CA LEU A 148 10.84 1.39 -6.33
C LEU A 148 9.92 2.60 -6.55
N SER A 149 8.70 2.34 -7.03
CA SER A 149 7.65 3.35 -7.15
C SER A 149 6.47 3.00 -6.23
N VAL A 150 6.16 3.90 -5.30
CA VAL A 150 5.13 3.70 -4.26
C VAL A 150 4.10 4.81 -4.30
N THR A 151 2.84 4.43 -4.22
CA THR A 151 1.71 5.34 -4.00
C THR A 151 0.88 4.83 -2.82
N ALA A 152 0.66 5.68 -1.82
CA ALA A 152 -0.15 5.40 -0.63
C ALA A 152 -1.17 6.53 -0.45
N VAL A 153 -2.45 6.24 -0.62
CA VAL A 153 -3.51 7.26 -0.65
C VAL A 153 -4.67 6.89 0.25
N THR A 154 -5.15 7.84 1.05
CA THR A 154 -6.41 7.69 1.77
C THR A 154 -7.30 8.92 1.60
N GLY A 155 -8.60 8.71 1.44
CA GLY A 155 -9.58 9.79 1.46
C GLY A 155 -9.76 10.37 2.87
N ALA A 156 -9.95 9.50 3.86
CA ALA A 156 -10.09 9.88 5.27
C ALA A 156 -9.39 8.85 6.17
N GLY A 157 -8.30 9.23 6.79
CA GLY A 157 -7.41 8.40 7.61
C GLY A 157 -5.96 8.84 7.50
N ASN A 158 -5.06 8.09 8.07
CA ASN A 158 -3.62 8.38 7.98
C ASN A 158 -2.97 7.56 6.88
N ALA A 159 -1.97 8.12 6.22
CA ALA A 159 -1.10 7.39 5.30
C ALA A 159 0.31 7.32 5.87
N THR A 160 0.82 6.11 6.10
CA THR A 160 2.17 5.86 6.62
C THR A 160 2.96 5.04 5.60
N VAL A 161 4.17 5.50 5.29
CA VAL A 161 5.11 4.76 4.43
C VAL A 161 6.45 4.65 5.14
N GLU A 162 6.90 3.43 5.35
CA GLU A 162 8.22 3.12 5.90
C GLU A 162 9.13 2.58 4.80
N ILE A 163 10.22 3.30 4.51
CA ILE A 163 11.19 2.93 3.45
C ILE A 163 12.21 1.95 4.02
N GLY A 164 12.56 0.91 3.25
CA GLY A 164 13.54 -0.10 3.64
C GLY A 164 14.96 0.46 3.82
N SER A 165 15.73 -0.15 4.71
CA SER A 165 17.03 0.38 5.17
C SER A 165 18.14 0.33 4.11
N SER A 166 18.07 -0.62 3.20
CA SER A 166 19.07 -0.89 2.16
C SER A 166 18.57 -0.63 0.74
N THR A 167 17.48 0.13 0.62
CA THR A 167 16.89 0.50 -0.67
C THR A 167 17.91 1.27 -1.53
N SER A 168 18.02 0.91 -2.81
CA SER A 168 19.02 1.46 -3.74
C SER A 168 18.39 2.11 -4.95
N GLY A 169 19.20 2.80 -5.77
CA GLY A 169 18.77 3.47 -7.00
C GLY A 169 17.95 4.73 -6.76
N SER A 170 17.04 5.02 -7.71
CA SER A 170 16.17 6.20 -7.68
C SER A 170 14.74 5.79 -7.34
N ASN A 171 14.30 6.07 -6.13
CA ASN A 171 13.01 5.66 -5.62
C ASN A 171 12.02 6.83 -5.60
N ILE A 172 10.73 6.51 -5.76
CA ILE A 172 9.65 7.50 -5.75
C ILE A 172 8.60 7.06 -4.73
N VAL A 173 8.24 7.96 -3.82
CA VAL A 173 7.19 7.76 -2.83
C VAL A 173 6.17 8.89 -2.91
N ASN A 174 4.92 8.54 -3.22
CA ASN A 174 3.78 9.44 -3.19
C ASN A 174 2.86 9.02 -2.05
N ALA A 175 2.70 9.85 -1.04
CA ALA A 175 1.82 9.60 0.10
C ALA A 175 0.82 10.74 0.27
N SER A 176 -0.47 10.45 0.35
CA SER A 176 -1.47 11.50 0.50
C SER A 176 -2.67 11.09 1.36
N SER A 177 -3.23 12.08 2.05
CA SER A 177 -4.47 11.98 2.80
C SER A 177 -5.38 13.17 2.52
N GLY A 178 -6.67 12.92 2.26
CA GLY A 178 -7.65 14.00 2.19
C GLY A 178 -7.88 14.62 3.57
N VAL A 179 -8.17 13.80 4.57
CA VAL A 179 -8.34 14.21 5.99
C VAL A 179 -7.60 13.22 6.87
N GLY A 180 -6.48 13.64 7.46
CA GLY A 180 -5.60 12.85 8.31
C GLY A 180 -4.14 13.19 8.10
N ASN A 181 -3.27 12.52 8.82
CA ASN A 181 -1.84 12.78 8.75
C ASN A 181 -1.16 11.91 7.70
N VAL A 182 -0.07 12.43 7.15
CA VAL A 182 0.84 11.67 6.29
C VAL A 182 2.19 11.55 7.01
N VAL A 183 2.71 10.34 7.13
CA VAL A 183 3.99 10.04 7.78
C VAL A 183 4.86 9.25 6.82
N VAL A 184 6.08 9.73 6.58
CA VAL A 184 7.08 8.97 5.82
C VAL A 184 8.33 8.79 6.69
N LEU A 185 8.76 7.54 6.85
CA LEU A 185 9.97 7.16 7.59
C LEU A 185 11.09 6.85 6.60
N VAL A 186 12.15 7.64 6.63
CA VAL A 186 13.28 7.55 5.70
C VAL A 186 14.50 7.02 6.43
N PRO A 187 15.21 6.01 5.93
CA PRO A 187 16.46 5.52 6.52
C PRO A 187 17.50 6.64 6.66
N SER A 188 18.26 6.64 7.76
CA SER A 188 19.26 7.67 8.06
C SER A 188 20.35 7.82 6.98
N GLY A 189 20.68 6.73 6.28
CA GLY A 189 21.68 6.72 5.21
C GLY A 189 21.16 7.01 3.80
N MET A 190 19.84 7.27 3.64
CA MET A 190 19.24 7.52 2.33
C MET A 190 19.10 9.02 2.07
N ALA A 191 19.59 9.48 0.93
CA ALA A 191 19.38 10.84 0.46
C ALA A 191 17.93 11.05 0.02
N ALA A 192 17.31 12.16 0.43
CA ALA A 192 15.92 12.43 0.11
C ALA A 192 15.67 13.87 -0.35
N ARG A 193 14.78 14.02 -1.34
CA ARG A 193 14.13 15.28 -1.70
C ARG A 193 12.64 15.13 -1.42
N ILE A 194 12.05 16.13 -0.77
CA ILE A 194 10.71 16.07 -0.24
C ILE A 194 9.93 17.28 -0.75
N HIS A 195 8.81 17.01 -1.43
CA HIS A 195 7.81 18.00 -1.77
C HIS A 195 6.58 17.80 -0.90
N THR A 196 6.13 18.86 -0.20
CA THR A 196 4.99 18.72 0.70
C THR A 196 3.93 19.77 0.45
N THR A 197 2.66 19.41 0.64
CA THR A 197 1.56 20.35 0.66
C THR A 197 0.62 20.02 1.80
N THR A 198 0.26 21.04 2.59
CA THR A 198 -0.77 20.94 3.63
C THR A 198 -1.79 22.05 3.44
N GLY A 199 -3.08 21.69 3.39
CA GLY A 199 -4.14 22.68 3.37
C GLY A 199 -4.39 23.26 4.77
N LEU A 200 -4.82 22.42 5.70
CA LEU A 200 -4.98 22.73 7.12
C LEU A 200 -4.06 21.83 7.94
N GLY A 201 -2.88 22.33 8.31
CA GLY A 201 -1.89 21.56 9.07
C GLY A 201 -0.48 22.11 8.93
N LYS A 202 0.49 21.31 9.33
CA LYS A 202 1.92 21.69 9.33
C LYS A 202 2.74 20.62 8.62
N ALA A 203 3.78 21.07 7.92
CA ALA A 203 4.88 20.21 7.48
C ALA A 203 5.92 20.14 8.62
N ILE A 204 6.23 18.91 9.06
CA ILE A 204 7.16 18.60 10.14
C ILE A 204 8.27 17.75 9.54
N MET A 205 9.47 18.30 9.45
CA MET A 205 10.62 17.67 8.83
C MET A 205 11.68 17.34 9.87
N ASP A 206 12.30 16.18 9.71
CA ASP A 206 13.53 15.86 10.45
C ASP A 206 14.60 16.96 10.18
N PRO A 207 15.37 17.40 11.20
CA PRO A 207 16.37 18.46 11.07
C PRO A 207 17.43 18.23 10.00
N ARG A 208 17.65 16.98 9.55
CA ARG A 208 18.59 16.68 8.46
C ARG A 208 18.11 17.19 7.09
N PHE A 209 16.82 17.47 6.93
CA PHE A 209 16.26 17.99 5.68
C PHE A 209 16.19 19.52 5.73
N SER A 210 17.06 20.16 4.97
CA SER A 210 17.09 21.62 4.86
C SER A 210 16.05 22.09 3.85
N LYS A 211 15.39 23.21 4.15
CA LYS A 211 14.45 23.84 3.22
C LYS A 211 15.20 24.45 2.04
N THR A 212 14.90 24.02 0.82
CA THR A 212 15.55 24.47 -0.43
C THR A 212 14.63 25.27 -1.34
N GLY A 213 13.32 25.29 -1.07
CA GLY A 213 12.33 26.05 -1.84
C GLY A 213 10.98 26.11 -1.12
N ASP A 214 9.98 26.69 -1.77
CA ASP A 214 8.63 26.67 -1.24
C ASP A 214 8.14 25.23 -1.18
N ASN A 215 7.80 24.77 0.02
CA ASN A 215 7.35 23.39 0.27
C ASN A 215 8.33 22.30 -0.16
N THR A 216 9.62 22.62 -0.35
CA THR A 216 10.65 21.68 -0.77
C THR A 216 11.74 21.59 0.28
N TYR A 217 12.11 20.34 0.64
CA TYR A 217 13.16 20.02 1.59
C TYR A 217 14.10 18.99 0.99
N GLN A 218 15.36 18.98 1.39
CA GLN A 218 16.35 18.09 0.81
C GLN A 218 17.45 17.76 1.81
N SER A 219 17.96 16.52 1.77
CA SER A 219 19.19 16.15 2.44
C SER A 219 20.41 16.75 1.72
N PRO A 220 21.50 17.10 2.43
CA PRO A 220 22.66 17.77 1.82
C PRO A 220 23.31 17.01 0.68
N ASP A 221 23.22 15.68 0.70
CA ASP A 221 23.87 14.74 -0.21
C ASP A 221 23.01 14.34 -1.43
N TYR A 222 21.77 14.81 -1.51
CA TYR A 222 20.80 14.32 -2.51
C TYR A 222 21.29 14.41 -3.96
N ASP A 223 21.89 15.53 -4.36
CA ASP A 223 22.24 15.77 -5.76
C ASP A 223 23.39 14.86 -6.25
N GLY A 224 24.26 14.40 -5.34
CA GLY A 224 25.38 13.48 -5.63
C GLY A 224 25.11 12.01 -5.27
N ALA A 225 23.98 11.72 -4.63
CA ALA A 225 23.71 10.39 -4.14
C ALA A 225 23.25 9.44 -5.24
N ALA A 226 23.87 8.25 -5.31
CA ALA A 226 23.42 7.17 -6.19
C ALA A 226 22.12 6.53 -5.69
N ASN A 227 21.97 6.44 -4.36
CA ASN A 227 20.78 5.89 -3.69
C ASN A 227 19.97 7.05 -3.09
N ARG A 228 18.81 7.31 -3.64
CA ARG A 228 17.99 8.46 -3.27
C ARG A 228 16.51 8.18 -3.39
N VAL A 229 15.71 8.98 -2.70
CA VAL A 229 14.26 8.95 -2.80
C VAL A 229 13.70 10.35 -3.06
N GLU A 230 12.75 10.43 -3.99
CA GLU A 230 11.90 11.60 -4.18
C GLU A 230 10.55 11.34 -3.52
N ILE A 231 10.17 12.19 -2.57
CA ILE A 231 8.98 12.05 -1.77
C ILE A 231 8.02 13.19 -2.08
N THR A 232 6.80 12.84 -2.48
CA THR A 232 5.68 13.78 -2.52
C THR A 232 4.70 13.39 -1.40
N ALA A 233 4.53 14.27 -0.42
CA ALA A 233 3.70 14.01 0.75
C ALA A 233 2.68 15.13 0.96
N ASN A 234 1.38 14.81 0.87
CA ASN A 234 0.31 15.81 0.86
C ASN A 234 -0.80 15.48 1.85
N SER A 235 -1.31 16.49 2.56
CA SER A 235 -2.53 16.38 3.37
C SER A 235 -3.47 17.56 3.13
N GLY A 236 -4.75 17.28 2.88
CA GLY A 236 -5.77 18.33 2.79
C GLY A 236 -6.05 18.95 4.16
N ALA A 237 -6.33 18.14 5.16
CA ALA A 237 -6.52 18.56 6.55
C ALA A 237 -5.81 17.58 7.49
N GLY A 238 -4.63 17.96 7.97
CA GLY A 238 -3.73 17.19 8.82
C GLY A 238 -2.28 17.56 8.60
N ASN A 239 -1.40 16.93 9.36
CA ASN A 239 0.04 17.20 9.27
C ASN A 239 0.72 16.26 8.28
N VAL A 240 1.78 16.75 7.66
CA VAL A 240 2.75 15.94 6.93
C VAL A 240 4.03 15.86 7.76
N SER A 241 4.49 14.65 8.07
CA SER A 241 5.70 14.42 8.83
C SER A 241 6.65 13.52 8.06
N VAL A 242 7.89 13.96 7.88
CA VAL A 242 8.95 13.13 7.29
C VAL A 242 10.09 13.03 8.30
N ASN A 243 10.28 11.82 8.82
CA ASN A 243 11.20 11.54 9.90
C ASN A 243 12.30 10.56 9.45
N THR A 244 13.43 10.64 10.13
CA THR A 244 14.50 9.63 9.99
C THR A 244 14.24 8.45 10.91
N LYS A 245 14.51 7.24 10.45
CA LYS A 245 14.52 6.01 11.25
C LYS A 245 15.92 5.40 11.32
#